data_0e124832954a76f72db7ee60184bcbee
#
_entry.id   0e124832954a76f72db7ee60184bcbee
#
_cell.length_a   1.000
_cell.length_b   1.000
_cell.length_c   1.000
_cell.angle_alpha   90.00
_cell.angle_beta   90.00
_cell.angle_gamma   90.00
#
_symmetry.space_group_name_H-M   'P 1'
#
loop_
_entity.id
_entity.type
_entity.pdbx_description
1 polymer ?
#
loop_
_entity_poly.entity_id
_entity_poly.type
_entity_poly.pdbx_seq_one_letter_code
_entity_poly.pdbx_strand_id
1 'polypeptide(L)'
;MADLTTKIAGLTMKNPVMTASGTFGYGVEFADFVNLEDIGGIIVKGTTLNPREGNDYPRMVETASGMLNCVGLQNKGVDYFCTQIYPEIKDIKTNMIVNVSGSSLEDYAECAARINELENIPAIELNISCPNVKQGGMAFGVTTEGAAAVVKAVRDVYKKTLIVKLSPNVTSIVDIARVVEDAGADAVSL
;
A
#
# COMPACT_ATOMS: atom_id res chain seq x y z
N MET A 1 19.68 26.66 -2.05
CA MET A 1 18.44 25.89 -2.30
C MET A 1 17.84 25.51 -0.95
N ALA A 2 16.51 25.49 -0.85
CA ALA A 2 15.87 25.02 0.39
C ALA A 2 16.13 23.51 0.57
N ASP A 3 16.36 23.08 1.80
CA ASP A 3 16.39 21.67 2.14
C ASP A 3 14.94 21.17 2.26
N LEU A 4 14.57 20.21 1.40
CA LEU A 4 13.24 19.61 1.37
C LEU A 4 13.23 18.22 2.03
N THR A 5 14.36 17.80 2.61
CA THR A 5 14.46 16.49 3.29
C THR A 5 13.42 16.38 4.40
N THR A 6 12.68 15.29 4.40
CA THR A 6 11.66 15.01 5.42
C THR A 6 11.78 13.57 5.93
N LYS A 7 11.16 13.29 7.07
CA LYS A 7 11.16 11.95 7.67
C LYS A 7 9.75 11.53 8.01
N ILE A 8 9.43 10.28 7.69
CA ILE A 8 8.17 9.61 8.07
C ILE A 8 8.52 8.24 8.61
N ALA A 9 8.20 7.96 9.88
CA ALA A 9 8.31 6.62 10.47
C ALA A 9 9.66 5.93 10.19
N GLY A 10 10.75 6.65 10.34
CA GLY A 10 12.10 6.13 10.07
C GLY A 10 12.58 6.21 8.63
N LEU A 11 11.70 6.45 7.67
CA LEU A 11 12.08 6.70 6.28
C LEU A 11 12.63 8.13 6.13
N THR A 12 13.79 8.25 5.50
CA THR A 12 14.31 9.55 5.08
C THR A 12 14.00 9.74 3.60
N MET A 13 13.28 10.82 3.28
CA MET A 13 12.88 11.18 1.94
C MET A 13 13.58 12.48 1.52
N LYS A 14 14.03 12.57 0.28
CA LYS A 14 14.69 13.78 -0.26
C LYS A 14 13.75 15.00 -0.36
N ASN A 15 12.44 14.74 -0.42
CA ASN A 15 11.38 15.74 -0.40
C ASN A 15 10.06 15.09 0.06
N PRO A 16 9.02 15.88 0.41
CA PRO A 16 7.75 15.33 0.93
C PRO A 16 6.80 14.76 -0.14
N VAL A 17 7.21 14.72 -1.40
CA VAL A 17 6.34 14.25 -2.49
C VAL A 17 6.35 12.72 -2.53
N MET A 18 5.16 12.13 -2.49
CA MET A 18 4.95 10.69 -2.66
C MET A 18 3.84 10.43 -3.68
N THR A 19 3.97 9.36 -4.45
CA THR A 19 2.87 8.89 -5.29
C THR A 19 1.87 8.09 -4.46
N ALA A 20 0.62 7.97 -4.95
CA ALA A 20 -0.40 7.15 -4.31
C ALA A 20 -0.56 5.81 -5.06
N SER A 21 -0.78 4.73 -4.31
CA SER A 21 -1.12 3.43 -4.88
C SER A 21 -2.35 3.52 -5.79
N GLY A 22 -2.29 2.87 -6.93
CA GLY A 22 -3.35 2.87 -7.95
C GLY A 22 -3.26 4.01 -8.96
N THR A 23 -2.30 4.93 -8.83
CA THR A 23 -2.12 6.09 -9.73
C THR A 23 -0.80 6.07 -10.50
N PHE A 24 0.17 5.26 -10.09
CA PHE A 24 1.55 5.33 -10.59
C PHE A 24 2.17 3.96 -10.92
N GLY A 25 1.35 2.94 -11.18
CA GLY A 25 1.83 1.60 -11.53
C GLY A 25 2.87 1.06 -10.54
N TYR A 26 3.97 0.54 -11.06
CA TYR A 26 5.17 0.18 -10.29
C TYR A 26 6.27 1.26 -10.35
N GLY A 27 5.97 2.38 -11.00
CA GLY A 27 6.87 3.51 -11.20
C GLY A 27 7.58 3.47 -12.55
N VAL A 28 8.12 2.34 -12.95
CA VAL A 28 8.90 2.19 -14.19
C VAL A 28 8.12 2.57 -15.45
N GLU A 29 6.80 2.41 -15.46
CA GLU A 29 5.91 2.82 -16.54
C GLU A 29 5.90 4.34 -16.79
N PHE A 30 6.37 5.12 -15.82
CA PHE A 30 6.43 6.58 -15.89
C PHE A 30 7.85 7.13 -16.07
N ALA A 31 8.87 6.27 -16.18
CA ALA A 31 10.27 6.69 -16.26
C ALA A 31 10.59 7.59 -17.47
N ASP A 32 9.82 7.46 -18.56
CA ASP A 32 9.96 8.34 -19.75
C ASP A 32 9.41 9.77 -19.51
N PHE A 33 8.60 9.97 -18.48
CA PHE A 33 7.93 11.24 -18.21
C PHE A 33 8.52 11.98 -17.01
N VAL A 34 9.02 11.24 -16.02
CA VAL A 34 9.60 11.81 -14.80
C VAL A 34 10.83 11.01 -14.38
N ASN A 35 11.83 11.71 -13.84
CA ASN A 35 12.92 11.02 -13.17
C ASN A 35 12.41 10.50 -11.81
N LEU A 36 12.28 9.18 -11.69
CA LEU A 36 11.74 8.53 -10.50
C LEU A 36 12.54 8.86 -9.23
N GLU A 37 13.84 9.10 -9.39
CA GLU A 37 14.71 9.46 -8.28
C GLU A 37 14.47 10.88 -7.74
N ASP A 38 13.72 11.74 -8.44
CA ASP A 38 13.35 13.06 -7.95
C ASP A 38 12.14 13.05 -7.02
N ILE A 39 11.42 11.93 -6.94
CA ILE A 39 10.27 11.73 -6.06
C ILE A 39 10.76 11.20 -4.70
N GLY A 40 10.25 11.73 -3.60
CA GLY A 40 10.64 11.35 -2.24
C GLY A 40 10.25 9.93 -1.83
N GLY A 41 9.15 9.41 -2.40
CA GLY A 41 8.73 8.02 -2.23
C GLY A 41 7.69 7.61 -3.27
N ILE A 42 7.73 6.35 -3.70
CA ILE A 42 6.81 5.78 -4.68
C ILE A 42 6.04 4.63 -4.01
N ILE A 43 4.73 4.82 -3.85
CA ILE A 43 3.85 3.75 -3.41
C ILE A 43 3.36 3.02 -4.65
N VAL A 44 3.85 1.79 -4.82
CA VAL A 44 3.57 0.99 -6.02
C VAL A 44 2.18 0.35 -5.98
N LYS A 45 1.81 -0.27 -7.08
CA LYS A 45 0.56 -1.00 -7.29
C LYS A 45 0.25 -1.94 -6.13
N GLY A 46 -1.02 -1.97 -5.71
CA GLY A 46 -1.50 -2.91 -4.69
C GLY A 46 -1.22 -4.35 -5.06
N THR A 47 -0.56 -5.06 -4.15
CA THR A 47 -0.11 -6.44 -4.29
C THR A 47 -0.87 -7.31 -3.28
N THR A 48 -1.38 -8.45 -3.74
CA THR A 48 -2.07 -9.46 -2.92
C THR A 48 -1.28 -10.76 -2.90
N LEU A 49 -1.55 -11.65 -1.94
CA LEU A 49 -0.89 -12.95 -1.87
C LEU A 49 -1.04 -13.72 -3.19
N ASN A 50 -2.27 -13.87 -3.66
CA ASN A 50 -2.60 -14.53 -4.92
C ASN A 50 -2.95 -13.51 -6.01
N PRO A 51 -2.79 -13.85 -7.31
CA PRO A 51 -3.25 -13.01 -8.42
C PRO A 51 -4.74 -12.66 -8.32
N ARG A 52 -5.10 -11.44 -8.79
CA ARG A 52 -6.49 -10.98 -8.89
C ARG A 52 -6.74 -10.37 -10.26
N GLU A 53 -7.76 -10.85 -10.94
CA GLU A 53 -8.18 -10.33 -12.26
C GLU A 53 -8.88 -8.95 -12.15
N GLY A 54 -9.35 -8.60 -10.95
CA GLY A 54 -10.18 -7.42 -10.74
C GLY A 54 -11.64 -7.65 -11.11
N ASN A 55 -12.39 -6.56 -11.23
CA ASN A 55 -13.81 -6.60 -11.62
C ASN A 55 -13.98 -6.66 -13.15
N ASP A 56 -15.12 -7.15 -13.60
CA ASP A 56 -15.50 -7.18 -15.00
C ASP A 56 -15.64 -5.76 -15.59
N TYR A 57 -15.53 -5.66 -16.91
CA TYR A 57 -15.80 -4.41 -17.63
C TYR A 57 -17.30 -4.17 -17.83
N PRO A 58 -17.76 -2.86 -17.87
CA PRO A 58 -16.97 -1.64 -17.75
C PRO A 58 -16.60 -1.34 -16.28
N ARG A 59 -15.37 -0.91 -16.01
CA ARG A 59 -14.88 -0.63 -14.67
C ARG A 59 -14.22 0.73 -14.48
N MET A 60 -14.25 1.56 -15.51
CA MET A 60 -13.84 2.95 -15.49
C MET A 60 -14.78 3.79 -16.36
N VAL A 61 -15.11 4.99 -15.89
CA VAL A 61 -15.94 5.94 -16.62
C VAL A 61 -15.53 7.38 -16.31
N GLU A 62 -15.44 8.21 -17.34
CA GLU A 62 -15.20 9.65 -17.19
C GLU A 62 -16.46 10.36 -16.68
N THR A 63 -16.25 11.42 -15.92
CA THR A 63 -17.29 12.36 -15.47
C THR A 63 -16.90 13.77 -15.89
N ALA A 64 -17.80 14.76 -15.71
CA ALA A 64 -17.54 16.14 -16.11
C ALA A 64 -16.28 16.76 -15.50
N SER A 65 -15.81 16.27 -14.33
CA SER A 65 -14.67 16.83 -13.60
C SER A 65 -13.75 15.77 -13.01
N GLY A 66 -13.77 14.54 -13.53
CA GLY A 66 -12.92 13.46 -13.02
C GLY A 66 -13.24 12.11 -13.62
N MET A 67 -12.94 11.06 -12.86
CA MET A 67 -13.15 9.67 -13.27
C MET A 67 -13.63 8.83 -12.09
N LEU A 68 -14.61 7.96 -12.33
CA LEU A 68 -14.99 6.90 -11.40
C LEU A 68 -14.36 5.60 -11.84
N ASN A 69 -13.94 4.78 -10.87
CA ASN A 69 -13.42 3.45 -11.16
C ASN A 69 -13.84 2.42 -10.09
N CYS A 70 -13.89 1.17 -10.53
CA CYS A 70 -14.06 0.00 -9.68
C CYS A 70 -13.14 -1.13 -10.15
N VAL A 71 -11.85 -0.86 -10.35
CA VAL A 71 -10.88 -1.82 -10.92
C VAL A 71 -10.78 -3.13 -10.13
N GLY A 72 -10.94 -3.10 -8.81
CA GLY A 72 -11.00 -4.32 -8.00
C GLY A 72 -9.64 -4.95 -7.68
N LEU A 73 -8.61 -4.13 -7.44
CA LEU A 73 -7.26 -4.58 -7.05
C LEU A 73 -6.61 -5.55 -8.05
N GLN A 74 -6.82 -5.37 -9.36
CA GLN A 74 -6.16 -6.19 -10.36
C GLN A 74 -4.63 -6.18 -10.17
N ASN A 75 -4.05 -7.35 -9.95
CA ASN A 75 -2.60 -7.53 -9.83
C ASN A 75 -2.21 -9.00 -10.02
N LYS A 76 -0.93 -9.28 -10.23
CA LYS A 76 -0.42 -10.64 -10.51
C LYS A 76 0.08 -11.40 -9.27
N GLY A 77 -0.17 -10.88 -8.07
CA GLY A 77 0.22 -11.50 -6.81
C GLY A 77 1.67 -11.22 -6.39
N VAL A 78 1.98 -11.59 -5.14
CA VAL A 78 3.29 -11.30 -4.52
C VAL A 78 4.44 -12.06 -5.17
N ASP A 79 4.23 -13.28 -5.66
CA ASP A 79 5.27 -14.05 -6.35
C ASP A 79 5.73 -13.34 -7.63
N TYR A 80 4.80 -12.83 -8.42
CA TYR A 80 5.12 -12.03 -9.59
C TYR A 80 5.83 -10.73 -9.20
N PHE A 81 5.38 -10.07 -8.13
CA PHE A 81 6.06 -8.89 -7.64
C PHE A 81 7.52 -9.18 -7.28
N CYS A 82 7.77 -10.20 -6.48
CA CYS A 82 9.13 -10.57 -6.04
C CYS A 82 10.05 -10.99 -7.18
N THR A 83 9.52 -11.70 -8.19
CA THR A 83 10.35 -12.32 -9.24
C THR A 83 10.47 -11.48 -10.51
N GLN A 84 9.50 -10.61 -10.81
CA GLN A 84 9.47 -9.82 -12.05
C GLN A 84 9.61 -8.32 -11.78
N ILE A 85 8.87 -7.77 -10.80
CA ILE A 85 8.83 -6.32 -10.57
C ILE A 85 9.99 -5.86 -9.69
N TYR A 86 10.21 -6.53 -8.55
CA TYR A 86 11.28 -6.16 -7.61
C TYR A 86 12.67 -6.03 -8.28
N PRO A 87 13.12 -6.94 -9.17
CA PRO A 87 14.40 -6.78 -9.86
C PRO A 87 14.51 -5.48 -10.68
N GLU A 88 13.41 -4.97 -11.22
CA GLU A 88 13.38 -3.75 -12.04
C GLU A 88 13.43 -2.47 -11.19
N ILE A 89 12.87 -2.52 -9.97
CA ILE A 89 12.70 -1.31 -9.13
C ILE A 89 13.69 -1.19 -7.97
N LYS A 90 14.35 -2.28 -7.57
CA LYS A 90 15.18 -2.35 -6.35
C LYS A 90 16.37 -1.39 -6.33
N ASP A 91 16.85 -0.97 -7.49
CA ASP A 91 18.04 -0.11 -7.61
C ASP A 91 17.70 1.38 -7.83
N ILE A 92 16.41 1.72 -7.92
CA ILE A 92 15.93 3.11 -8.02
C ILE A 92 16.19 3.84 -6.69
N LYS A 93 16.88 4.99 -6.75
CA LYS A 93 17.35 5.74 -5.55
C LYS A 93 16.23 6.59 -4.92
N THR A 94 15.08 5.96 -4.63
CA THR A 94 13.98 6.54 -3.85
C THR A 94 13.35 5.48 -2.94
N ASN A 95 12.46 5.89 -2.04
CA ASN A 95 11.75 4.94 -1.19
C ASN A 95 10.65 4.23 -1.99
N MET A 96 10.93 2.99 -2.43
CA MET A 96 9.92 2.13 -3.06
C MET A 96 9.11 1.44 -1.98
N ILE A 97 7.81 1.76 -1.89
CA ILE A 97 6.90 1.31 -0.83
C ILE A 97 5.85 0.40 -1.47
N VAL A 98 5.69 -0.81 -0.98
CA VAL A 98 4.73 -1.76 -1.55
C VAL A 98 3.38 -1.63 -0.86
N ASN A 99 2.33 -1.33 -1.63
CA ASN A 99 0.96 -1.38 -1.11
C ASN A 99 0.53 -2.85 -1.02
N VAL A 100 0.18 -3.30 0.18
CA VAL A 100 -0.22 -4.68 0.48
C VAL A 100 -1.71 -4.74 0.78
N SER A 101 -2.42 -5.63 0.10
CA SER A 101 -3.83 -5.93 0.33
C SER A 101 -4.06 -7.43 0.49
N GLY A 102 -5.10 -7.82 1.22
CA GLY A 102 -5.47 -9.22 1.43
C GLY A 102 -6.97 -9.40 1.58
N SER A 103 -7.40 -10.65 1.65
CA SER A 103 -8.80 -11.05 1.88
C SER A 103 -9.01 -11.69 3.25
N SER A 104 -7.95 -12.14 3.91
CA SER A 104 -7.92 -12.68 5.26
C SER A 104 -6.70 -12.17 6.01
N LEU A 105 -6.63 -12.37 7.32
CA LEU A 105 -5.46 -12.00 8.13
C LEU A 105 -4.20 -12.73 7.64
N GLU A 106 -4.36 -13.99 7.27
CA GLU A 106 -3.31 -14.85 6.74
C GLU A 106 -2.78 -14.33 5.40
N ASP A 107 -3.67 -13.91 4.47
CA ASP A 107 -3.28 -13.33 3.18
C ASP A 107 -2.40 -12.08 3.38
N TYR A 108 -2.82 -11.18 4.29
CA TYR A 108 -2.05 -9.97 4.61
C TYR A 108 -0.70 -10.30 5.21
N ALA A 109 -0.67 -11.19 6.21
CA ALA A 109 0.55 -11.55 6.92
C ALA A 109 1.55 -12.26 5.98
N GLU A 110 1.10 -13.25 5.20
CA GLU A 110 1.99 -13.99 4.29
C GLU A 110 2.52 -13.11 3.17
N CYS A 111 1.68 -12.25 2.57
CA CYS A 111 2.12 -11.28 1.58
C CYS A 111 3.19 -10.34 2.15
N ALA A 112 2.95 -9.79 3.35
CA ALA A 112 3.90 -8.90 4.03
C ALA A 112 5.20 -9.62 4.40
N ALA A 113 5.13 -10.88 4.85
CA ALA A 113 6.31 -11.67 5.18
C ALA A 113 7.24 -11.86 3.97
N ARG A 114 6.69 -12.16 2.78
CA ARG A 114 7.49 -12.30 1.55
C ARG A 114 8.16 -10.98 1.15
N ILE A 115 7.46 -9.85 1.31
CA ILE A 115 8.02 -8.52 1.03
C ILE A 115 9.07 -8.13 2.08
N ASN A 116 8.96 -8.60 3.33
CA ASN A 116 9.94 -8.35 4.38
C ASN A 116 11.35 -8.81 4.00
N GLU A 117 11.47 -9.88 3.22
CA GLU A 117 12.74 -10.45 2.76
C GLU A 117 13.44 -9.62 1.67
N LEU A 118 12.76 -8.64 1.07
CA LEU A 118 13.29 -7.82 -0.03
C LEU A 118 14.13 -6.65 0.53
N GLU A 119 15.45 -6.67 0.34
CA GLU A 119 16.39 -5.74 0.99
C GLU A 119 16.08 -4.27 0.74
N ASN A 120 15.85 -3.87 -0.52
CA ASN A 120 15.70 -2.47 -0.95
C ASN A 120 14.24 -1.98 -0.92
N ILE A 121 13.34 -2.71 -0.26
CA ILE A 121 11.98 -2.25 0.03
C ILE A 121 11.94 -1.81 1.50
N PRO A 122 11.97 -0.49 1.79
CA PRO A 122 12.10 0.00 3.16
C PRO A 122 10.79 -0.01 3.95
N ALA A 123 9.65 -0.06 3.25
CA ALA A 123 8.34 0.03 3.87
C ALA A 123 7.26 -0.71 3.07
N ILE A 124 6.15 -1.03 3.75
CA ILE A 124 4.88 -1.35 3.11
C ILE A 124 3.81 -0.34 3.52
N GLU A 125 2.84 -0.13 2.62
CA GLU A 125 1.57 0.53 2.91
C GLU A 125 0.48 -0.55 3.00
N LEU A 126 0.06 -0.88 4.22
CA LEU A 126 -0.99 -1.87 4.47
C LEU A 126 -2.34 -1.27 4.14
N ASN A 127 -2.98 -1.74 3.09
CA ASN A 127 -4.24 -1.22 2.60
C ASN A 127 -5.44 -1.92 3.24
N ILE A 128 -5.98 -1.32 4.30
CA ILE A 128 -7.21 -1.77 4.96
C ILE A 128 -8.45 -0.98 4.49
N SER A 129 -8.27 -0.04 3.56
CA SER A 129 -9.33 0.84 3.06
C SER A 129 -10.24 0.19 2.02
N CYS A 130 -9.90 -1.00 1.50
CA CYS A 130 -10.64 -1.62 0.41
C CYS A 130 -11.91 -2.33 0.90
N PRO A 131 -13.13 -1.92 0.44
CA PRO A 131 -14.39 -2.52 0.88
C PRO A 131 -14.68 -3.90 0.25
N ASN A 132 -13.83 -4.40 -0.65
CA ASN A 132 -14.11 -5.55 -1.52
C ASN A 132 -13.70 -6.91 -0.92
N VAL A 133 -13.74 -7.08 0.38
CA VAL A 133 -13.50 -8.38 1.02
C VAL A 133 -14.83 -9.08 1.25
N LYS A 134 -15.27 -9.90 0.29
CA LYS A 134 -16.52 -10.66 0.35
C LYS A 134 -16.41 -12.02 1.07
N GLN A 135 -15.38 -12.31 1.83
CA GLN A 135 -15.31 -13.53 2.63
C GLN A 135 -15.20 -13.18 4.10
N GLY A 136 -16.22 -13.55 4.86
CA GLY A 136 -16.26 -13.41 6.33
C GLY A 136 -16.91 -12.16 6.90
N GLY A 137 -17.45 -11.26 6.10
CA GLY A 137 -18.39 -10.21 6.56
C GLY A 137 -17.79 -8.99 7.25
N MET A 138 -16.46 -8.87 7.43
CA MET A 138 -15.85 -7.67 7.98
C MET A 138 -14.82 -7.08 7.01
N ALA A 139 -15.11 -5.86 6.52
CA ALA A 139 -14.07 -5.01 5.97
C ALA A 139 -13.18 -4.57 7.13
N PHE A 140 -11.94 -5.07 7.19
CA PHE A 140 -11.03 -4.85 8.33
C PHE A 140 -10.88 -3.37 8.71
N GLY A 141 -10.91 -2.46 7.76
CA GLY A 141 -10.69 -1.04 8.00
C GLY A 141 -11.90 -0.24 8.50
N VAL A 142 -13.05 -0.86 8.75
CA VAL A 142 -14.26 -0.13 9.19
C VAL A 142 -14.58 -0.30 10.67
N THR A 143 -13.95 -1.26 11.34
CA THR A 143 -14.07 -1.46 12.80
C THR A 143 -12.71 -1.37 13.48
N THR A 144 -12.69 -0.95 14.73
CA THR A 144 -11.47 -0.87 15.55
C THR A 144 -10.83 -2.24 15.74
N GLU A 145 -11.63 -3.26 16.01
CA GLU A 145 -11.20 -4.64 16.22
C GLU A 145 -10.58 -5.24 14.96
N GLY A 146 -11.23 -5.03 13.81
CA GLY A 146 -10.75 -5.53 12.52
C GLY A 146 -9.44 -4.85 12.11
N ALA A 147 -9.35 -3.52 12.26
CA ALA A 147 -8.16 -2.75 11.95
C ALA A 147 -6.98 -3.18 12.84
N ALA A 148 -7.18 -3.28 14.14
CA ALA A 148 -6.15 -3.73 15.08
C ALA A 148 -5.70 -5.17 14.77
N ALA A 149 -6.63 -6.08 14.49
CA ALA A 149 -6.31 -7.48 14.20
C ALA A 149 -5.40 -7.65 12.97
N VAL A 150 -5.71 -6.96 11.86
CA VAL A 150 -4.90 -7.06 10.64
C VAL A 150 -3.53 -6.41 10.80
N VAL A 151 -3.45 -5.25 11.47
CA VAL A 151 -2.17 -4.58 11.72
C VAL A 151 -1.28 -5.45 12.61
N LYS A 152 -1.82 -6.04 13.67
CA LYS A 152 -1.08 -6.94 14.56
C LYS A 152 -0.57 -8.18 13.82
N ALA A 153 -1.42 -8.85 13.03
CA ALA A 153 -1.02 -10.00 12.25
C ALA A 153 0.14 -9.69 11.29
N VAL A 154 0.11 -8.52 10.64
CA VAL A 154 1.19 -8.07 9.76
C VAL A 154 2.42 -7.67 10.57
N ARG A 155 2.28 -6.93 11.69
CA ARG A 155 3.41 -6.52 12.52
C ARG A 155 4.20 -7.70 13.08
N ASP A 156 3.54 -8.81 13.39
CA ASP A 156 4.20 -10.00 13.90
C ASP A 156 5.26 -10.55 12.92
N VAL A 157 5.04 -10.43 11.64
CA VAL A 157 5.90 -10.95 10.56
C VAL A 157 6.70 -9.89 9.80
N TYR A 158 6.27 -8.64 9.80
CA TYR A 158 6.92 -7.54 9.08
C TYR A 158 7.70 -6.63 10.04
N LYS A 159 9.00 -6.43 9.82
CA LYS A 159 9.90 -5.76 10.77
C LYS A 159 10.39 -4.38 10.32
N LYS A 160 10.05 -3.96 9.11
CA LYS A 160 10.40 -2.64 8.56
C LYS A 160 9.27 -1.64 8.81
N THR A 161 9.34 -0.46 8.20
CA THR A 161 8.32 0.59 8.36
C THR A 161 6.96 0.13 7.83
N LEU A 162 5.96 0.17 8.71
CA LEU A 162 4.58 -0.21 8.43
C LEU A 162 3.70 1.05 8.42
N ILE A 163 3.29 1.46 7.22
CA ILE A 163 2.30 2.53 7.01
C ILE A 163 0.93 1.86 6.86
N VAL A 164 -0.11 2.36 7.51
CA VAL A 164 -1.47 1.81 7.39
C VAL A 164 -2.36 2.80 6.66
N LYS A 165 -2.88 2.39 5.48
CA LYS A 165 -3.82 3.19 4.71
C LYS A 165 -5.24 2.97 5.19
N LEU A 166 -5.80 4.04 5.79
CA LEU A 166 -7.12 4.05 6.39
C LEU A 166 -8.22 4.32 5.35
N SER A 167 -9.46 3.94 5.68
CA SER A 167 -10.64 4.32 4.92
C SER A 167 -11.25 5.60 5.51
N PRO A 168 -11.62 6.60 4.68
CA PRO A 168 -12.37 7.76 5.16
C PRO A 168 -13.84 7.42 5.47
N ASN A 169 -14.34 6.26 5.03
CA ASN A 169 -15.74 5.85 5.13
C ASN A 169 -16.02 5.08 6.44
N VAL A 170 -15.72 5.73 7.55
CA VAL A 170 -15.88 5.19 8.91
C VAL A 170 -16.57 6.20 9.83
N THR A 171 -17.13 5.77 10.93
CA THR A 171 -17.79 6.66 11.90
C THR A 171 -16.80 7.59 12.58
N SER A 172 -15.62 7.06 12.95
CA SER A 172 -14.54 7.82 13.59
C SER A 172 -13.20 7.35 13.06
N ILE A 173 -12.58 8.16 12.21
CA ILE A 173 -11.25 7.85 11.69
C ILE A 173 -10.17 7.98 12.76
N VAL A 174 -10.41 8.82 13.77
CA VAL A 174 -9.48 9.01 14.88
C VAL A 174 -9.38 7.73 15.71
N ASP A 175 -10.50 7.03 15.95
CA ASP A 175 -10.49 5.78 16.72
C ASP A 175 -9.78 4.67 15.93
N ILE A 176 -10.01 4.59 14.61
CA ILE A 176 -9.26 3.65 13.74
C ILE A 176 -7.76 3.98 13.76
N ALA A 177 -7.39 5.26 13.63
CA ALA A 177 -5.97 5.66 13.64
C ALA A 177 -5.28 5.28 14.96
N ARG A 178 -5.93 5.50 16.10
CA ARG A 178 -5.39 5.14 17.42
C ARG A 178 -5.17 3.64 17.56
N VAL A 179 -6.15 2.83 17.19
CA VAL A 179 -6.03 1.37 17.37
C VAL A 179 -5.01 0.76 16.41
N VAL A 180 -4.79 1.31 15.21
CA VAL A 180 -3.72 0.82 14.33
C VAL A 180 -2.34 1.24 14.82
N GLU A 181 -2.20 2.43 15.41
CA GLU A 181 -0.98 2.88 16.09
C GLU A 181 -0.65 1.96 17.28
N ASP A 182 -1.62 1.70 18.16
CA ASP A 182 -1.47 0.79 19.31
C ASP A 182 -1.14 -0.65 18.86
N ALA A 183 -1.62 -1.07 17.71
CA ALA A 183 -1.34 -2.39 17.13
C ALA A 183 0.04 -2.49 16.44
N GLY A 184 0.79 -1.38 16.32
CA GLY A 184 2.17 -1.36 15.83
C GLY A 184 2.37 -0.73 14.44
N ALA A 185 1.44 0.09 13.96
CA ALA A 185 1.69 0.93 12.80
C ALA A 185 2.71 2.04 13.14
N ASP A 186 3.65 2.30 12.23
CA ASP A 186 4.64 3.37 12.38
C ASP A 186 4.13 4.70 11.81
N ALA A 187 3.16 4.65 10.87
CA ALA A 187 2.51 5.79 10.27
C ALA A 187 1.13 5.41 9.72
N VAL A 188 0.32 6.42 9.41
CA VAL A 188 -0.96 6.27 8.71
C VAL A 188 -0.99 7.09 7.43
N SER A 189 -1.73 6.62 6.42
CA SER A 189 -2.08 7.37 5.21
C SER A 189 -3.60 7.38 5.00
N LEU A 190 -4.09 8.41 4.29
CA LEU A 190 -5.51 8.66 4.06
C LEU A 190 -5.78 8.88 2.57
#